data_19fbc5ad771c28dd72cd8fab924c8877
#
_entry.id   19fbc5ad771c28dd72cd8fab924c8877
#
_cell.length_a   1.000
_cell.length_b   1.000
_cell.length_c   1.000
_cell.angle_alpha   90.00
_cell.angle_beta   90.00
_cell.angle_gamma   90.00
#
_symmetry.space_group_name_H-M   'P 1'
#
loop_
_entity.id
_entity.type
_entity.pdbx_description
1 polymer ?
#
loop_
_entity_poly.entity_id
_entity_poly.type
_entity_poly.pdbx_seq_one_letter_code
_entity_poly.pdbx_strand_id
1 'polypeptide(L)'
;MRKSLERDKINIRIFSELLYRMSGFDMNRFEVTTKIGCLSVTYKKRNRVLVCLNGAGLIPTYENFLPILEKLPSSMGYLTIDFPNTGRSSIHNQAGLNFDSLVDTVYEILEGLEISDYILCVHSLGGVLALKLMSKPIKCQALIALEPTTKNIMFADFSKNPYPEMEDQMRMIEECGPENYFKGLTQATFDPETDRLIWELMEARGLELEKQVPGFQISGNITAEDFDSLSLADNIPIFIFCQAYREKEYRDSEYWSTKTKLILGGNHHYLQWSESEKIATIIRDL
;
A
#
# COMPACT_ATOMS: atom_id res chain seq x y z
N MET A 1 -3.75 3.24 42.85
CA MET A 1 -4.95 3.23 41.99
C MET A 1 -4.49 3.16 40.55
N ARG A 2 -4.49 1.95 39.96
CA ARG A 2 -4.25 1.75 38.52
C ARG A 2 -5.59 1.92 37.81
N LYS A 3 -5.79 2.99 37.06
CA LYS A 3 -6.89 3.09 36.10
C LYS A 3 -6.52 2.16 34.93
N SER A 4 -7.26 1.07 34.81
CA SER A 4 -7.30 0.26 33.59
C SER A 4 -7.90 1.13 32.48
N LEU A 5 -7.08 1.50 31.52
CA LEU A 5 -7.56 1.96 30.22
C LEU A 5 -8.22 0.74 29.56
N GLU A 6 -9.52 0.65 29.59
CA GLU A 6 -10.28 -0.19 28.67
C GLU A 6 -9.98 0.35 27.25
N ARG A 7 -9.10 -0.36 26.54
CA ARG A 7 -8.92 -0.17 25.11
C ARG A 7 -10.21 -0.66 24.46
N ASP A 8 -10.91 0.25 23.80
CA ASP A 8 -12.04 -0.10 22.95
C ASP A 8 -11.55 -1.14 21.92
N LYS A 9 -11.92 -2.40 22.14
CA LYS A 9 -11.54 -3.49 21.23
C LYS A 9 -12.21 -3.23 19.89
N ILE A 10 -11.45 -3.27 18.81
CA ILE A 10 -12.00 -3.29 17.44
C ILE A 10 -13.03 -4.40 17.35
N ASN A 11 -14.26 -4.06 16.94
CA ASN A 11 -15.28 -5.04 16.62
C ASN A 11 -14.98 -5.61 15.22
N ILE A 12 -14.26 -6.72 15.18
CA ILE A 12 -14.10 -7.52 13.96
C ILE A 12 -15.43 -8.24 13.73
N ARG A 13 -16.34 -7.62 12.99
CA ARG A 13 -17.51 -8.32 12.45
C ARG A 13 -17.07 -9.11 11.23
N ILE A 14 -16.82 -10.39 11.41
CA ILE A 14 -16.65 -11.33 10.31
C ILE A 14 -18.04 -11.51 9.69
N PHE A 15 -18.38 -10.70 8.69
CA PHE A 15 -19.45 -11.04 7.77
C PHE A 15 -18.89 -12.09 6.82
N SER A 16 -19.24 -13.35 7.03
CA SER A 16 -19.03 -14.44 6.11
C SER A 16 -19.95 -14.27 4.89
N GLU A 17 -19.69 -13.27 4.06
CA GLU A 17 -20.30 -13.20 2.75
C GLU A 17 -19.28 -13.63 1.70
N LEU A 18 -19.66 -14.74 1.08
CA LEU A 18 -18.99 -15.40 -0.02
C LEU A 18 -17.56 -15.86 0.26
N LEU A 19 -17.48 -17.07 0.74
CA LEU A 19 -16.39 -18.00 0.43
C LEU A 19 -16.20 -18.01 -1.11
N TYR A 20 -15.42 -17.07 -1.61
CA TYR A 20 -14.90 -17.15 -2.96
C TYR A 20 -13.85 -18.27 -2.95
N ARG A 21 -14.36 -19.50 -3.06
CA ARG A 21 -13.56 -20.67 -3.41
C ARG A 21 -13.19 -20.55 -4.87
N MET A 22 -12.30 -19.66 -5.20
CA MET A 22 -11.49 -19.81 -6.40
C MET A 22 -10.30 -20.69 -6.03
N SER A 23 -10.28 -21.89 -6.57
CA SER A 23 -9.13 -22.79 -6.69
C SER A 23 -8.22 -22.89 -5.45
N GLY A 24 -8.69 -23.51 -4.36
CA GLY A 24 -7.78 -24.06 -3.34
C GLY A 24 -7.09 -23.05 -2.40
N PHE A 25 -7.39 -21.75 -2.45
CA PHE A 25 -6.81 -20.73 -1.57
C PHE A 25 -7.69 -20.49 -0.34
N ASP A 26 -7.09 -20.69 0.83
CA ASP A 26 -7.67 -20.45 2.16
C ASP A 26 -7.57 -18.94 2.48
N MET A 27 -8.31 -18.12 1.72
CA MET A 27 -8.32 -16.67 1.79
C MET A 27 -9.68 -16.19 2.32
N ASN A 28 -9.65 -15.31 3.32
CA ASN A 28 -10.85 -14.68 3.85
C ASN A 28 -10.85 -13.18 3.53
N ARG A 29 -11.95 -12.69 2.95
CA ARG A 29 -12.24 -11.26 2.84
C ARG A 29 -13.35 -10.92 3.82
N PHE A 30 -13.16 -9.84 4.59
CA PHE A 30 -14.10 -9.39 5.60
C PHE A 30 -13.99 -7.87 5.82
N GLU A 31 -14.95 -7.33 6.51
CA GLU A 31 -14.96 -5.92 6.89
C GLU A 31 -14.55 -5.75 8.36
N VAL A 32 -13.78 -4.70 8.62
CA VAL A 32 -13.38 -4.27 9.96
C VAL A 32 -13.94 -2.89 10.23
N THR A 33 -14.81 -2.77 11.23
CA THR A 33 -15.29 -1.46 11.67
C THR A 33 -14.25 -0.80 12.58
N THR A 34 -13.82 0.38 12.19
CA THR A 34 -12.77 1.17 12.84
C THR A 34 -13.25 2.59 13.15
N LYS A 35 -12.43 3.37 13.82
CA LYS A 35 -12.69 4.80 14.06
C LYS A 35 -12.73 5.64 12.78
N ILE A 36 -12.04 5.16 11.73
CA ILE A 36 -11.94 5.85 10.43
C ILE A 36 -12.83 5.25 9.35
N GLY A 37 -13.77 4.41 9.69
CA GLY A 37 -14.73 3.80 8.77
C GLY A 37 -14.72 2.28 8.79
N CYS A 38 -15.46 1.70 7.86
CA CYS A 38 -15.52 0.26 7.65
C CYS A 38 -14.52 -0.11 6.54
N LEU A 39 -13.48 -0.87 6.89
CA LEU A 39 -12.40 -1.21 5.99
C LEU A 39 -12.54 -2.64 5.46
N SER A 40 -12.34 -2.80 4.16
CA SER A 40 -12.23 -4.11 3.53
C SER A 40 -10.83 -4.68 3.74
N VAL A 41 -10.77 -5.87 4.29
CA VAL A 41 -9.53 -6.58 4.62
C VAL A 41 -9.54 -7.93 3.92
N THR A 42 -8.44 -8.26 3.24
CA THR A 42 -8.22 -9.60 2.70
C THR A 42 -7.05 -10.24 3.45
N TYR A 43 -7.28 -11.40 4.06
CA TYR A 43 -6.32 -12.05 4.93
C TYR A 43 -6.21 -13.54 4.66
N LYS A 44 -4.98 -14.01 4.46
CA LYS A 44 -4.61 -15.42 4.45
C LYS A 44 -3.76 -15.70 5.68
N LYS A 45 -4.33 -16.40 6.66
CA LYS A 45 -3.62 -16.68 7.94
C LYS A 45 -2.52 -17.71 7.74
N ARG A 46 -1.29 -17.36 8.10
CA ARG A 46 -0.12 -18.26 8.24
C ARG A 46 0.77 -17.69 9.34
N ASN A 47 1.80 -18.44 9.73
CA ASN A 47 2.74 -18.00 10.77
C ASN A 47 3.58 -16.81 10.35
N ARG A 48 3.80 -16.65 9.05
CA ARG A 48 4.56 -15.56 8.45
C ARG A 48 3.65 -14.79 7.52
N VAL A 49 3.55 -13.49 7.68
CA VAL A 49 2.57 -12.65 6.99
C VAL A 49 3.25 -11.52 6.22
N LEU A 50 2.89 -11.38 4.95
CA LEU A 50 3.19 -10.19 4.16
C LEU A 50 2.06 -9.17 4.34
N VAL A 51 2.36 -8.00 4.87
CA VAL A 51 1.40 -6.90 5.00
C VAL A 51 1.60 -5.94 3.83
N CYS A 52 0.59 -5.80 3.00
CA CYS A 52 0.62 -4.93 1.83
C CYS A 52 -0.12 -3.63 2.10
N LEU A 53 0.55 -2.49 1.89
CA LEU A 53 -0.03 -1.15 2.00
C LEU A 53 0.06 -0.43 0.66
N ASN A 54 -1.08 0.00 0.17
CA ASN A 54 -1.18 0.67 -1.13
C ASN A 54 -0.74 2.14 -1.06
N GLY A 55 -0.51 2.73 -2.23
CA GLY A 55 -0.32 4.16 -2.41
C GLY A 55 -1.63 4.94 -2.49
N ALA A 56 -1.52 6.18 -2.96
CA ALA A 56 -2.68 6.96 -3.36
C ALA A 56 -3.37 6.33 -4.58
N GLY A 57 -4.67 6.53 -4.70
CA GLY A 57 -5.46 6.03 -5.84
C GLY A 57 -6.59 5.10 -5.42
N LEU A 58 -7.34 4.62 -6.41
CA LEU A 58 -8.58 3.88 -6.21
C LEU A 58 -8.43 2.36 -6.37
N ILE A 59 -7.24 1.87 -6.79
CA ILE A 59 -7.02 0.43 -7.02
C ILE A 59 -7.18 -0.30 -5.69
N PRO A 60 -8.00 -1.37 -5.63
CA PRO A 60 -8.09 -2.18 -4.43
C PRO A 60 -6.73 -2.82 -4.11
N THR A 61 -6.35 -2.82 -2.84
CA THR A 61 -5.01 -3.22 -2.40
C THR A 61 -4.68 -4.68 -2.75
N TYR A 62 -5.65 -5.58 -2.58
CA TYR A 62 -5.45 -7.00 -2.92
C TYR A 62 -5.08 -7.17 -4.40
N GLU A 63 -5.88 -6.60 -5.30
CA GLU A 63 -5.65 -6.71 -6.74
C GLU A 63 -4.36 -6.01 -7.15
N ASN A 64 -4.02 -4.88 -6.54
CA ASN A 64 -2.77 -4.18 -6.84
C ASN A 64 -1.52 -5.00 -6.52
N PHE A 65 -1.56 -5.83 -5.46
CA PHE A 65 -0.45 -6.70 -5.08
C PHE A 65 -0.60 -8.15 -5.58
N LEU A 66 -1.68 -8.49 -6.27
CA LEU A 66 -1.99 -9.84 -6.75
C LEU A 66 -0.80 -10.52 -7.48
N PRO A 67 -0.08 -9.83 -8.40
CA PRO A 67 1.06 -10.44 -9.10
C PRO A 67 2.18 -10.92 -8.17
N ILE A 68 2.32 -10.32 -6.99
CA ILE A 68 3.26 -10.77 -5.95
C ILE A 68 2.63 -11.88 -5.12
N LEU A 69 1.37 -11.70 -4.69
CA LEU A 69 0.67 -12.61 -3.77
C LEU A 69 0.54 -14.02 -4.34
N GLU A 70 0.31 -14.14 -5.65
CA GLU A 70 0.23 -15.43 -6.37
C GLU A 70 1.55 -16.19 -6.41
N LYS A 71 2.68 -15.50 -6.28
CA LYS A 71 4.03 -16.08 -6.29
C LYS A 71 4.56 -16.42 -4.90
N LEU A 72 3.81 -16.09 -3.84
CA LEU A 72 4.22 -16.42 -2.49
C LEU A 72 4.12 -17.93 -2.23
N PRO A 73 5.03 -18.49 -1.41
CA PRO A 73 4.94 -19.89 -1.02
C PRO A 73 3.65 -20.14 -0.22
N SER A 74 3.11 -21.36 -0.29
CA SER A 74 1.88 -21.74 0.43
C SER A 74 1.97 -21.59 1.95
N SER A 75 3.18 -21.64 2.50
CA SER A 75 3.48 -21.43 3.93
C SER A 75 3.37 -19.98 4.36
N MET A 76 3.29 -19.04 3.42
CA MET A 76 3.21 -17.60 3.71
C MET A 76 1.77 -17.10 3.63
N GLY A 77 1.39 -16.30 4.61
CA GLY A 77 0.15 -15.55 4.62
C GLY A 77 0.34 -14.15 4.07
N TYR A 78 -0.76 -13.44 3.93
CA TYR A 78 -0.75 -12.03 3.58
C TYR A 78 -1.94 -11.30 4.19
N LEU A 79 -1.78 -10.00 4.37
CA LEU A 79 -2.81 -9.07 4.78
C LEU A 79 -2.81 -7.89 3.81
N THR A 80 -3.96 -7.58 3.23
CA THR A 80 -4.17 -6.37 2.45
C THR A 80 -5.34 -5.60 3.04
N ILE A 81 -5.24 -4.27 3.10
CA ILE A 81 -6.24 -3.39 3.66
C ILE A 81 -6.54 -2.31 2.62
N ASP A 82 -7.80 -2.22 2.20
CA ASP A 82 -8.25 -1.06 1.44
C ASP A 82 -8.44 0.10 2.43
N PHE A 83 -7.75 1.21 2.21
CA PHE A 83 -7.91 2.39 3.05
C PHE A 83 -9.29 3.04 2.86
N PRO A 84 -9.75 3.89 3.79
CA PRO A 84 -10.99 4.65 3.58
C PRO A 84 -11.00 5.35 2.22
N ASN A 85 -12.12 5.33 1.56
CA ASN A 85 -12.31 5.95 0.24
C ASN A 85 -11.57 5.25 -0.92
N THR A 86 -10.99 4.07 -0.70
CA THR A 86 -10.33 3.29 -1.75
C THR A 86 -10.92 1.88 -1.84
N GLY A 87 -10.74 1.24 -2.98
CA GLY A 87 -11.15 -0.14 -3.20
C GLY A 87 -12.58 -0.43 -2.74
N ARG A 88 -12.72 -1.40 -1.84
CA ARG A 88 -14.01 -1.86 -1.30
C ARG A 88 -14.35 -1.27 0.08
N SER A 89 -13.47 -0.45 0.65
CA SER A 89 -13.73 0.19 1.95
C SER A 89 -14.80 1.27 1.85
N SER A 90 -15.47 1.54 2.97
CA SER A 90 -16.53 2.56 2.99
C SER A 90 -16.00 3.96 2.71
N ILE A 91 -16.88 4.80 2.18
CA ILE A 91 -16.62 6.24 2.10
C ILE A 91 -16.60 6.82 3.51
N HIS A 92 -15.58 7.62 3.78
CA HIS A 92 -15.42 8.34 5.03
C HIS A 92 -15.31 9.84 4.75
N ASN A 93 -16.08 10.62 5.46
CA ASN A 93 -15.93 12.07 5.53
C ASN A 93 -14.53 12.40 6.10
N GLN A 94 -13.82 13.36 5.50
CA GLN A 94 -12.42 13.71 5.81
C GLN A 94 -12.15 14.15 7.25
N ALA A 95 -13.18 14.51 8.02
CA ALA A 95 -13.03 14.92 9.41
C ALA A 95 -12.45 13.77 10.25
N GLY A 96 -11.20 13.88 10.66
CA GLY A 96 -10.49 12.88 11.46
C GLY A 96 -9.67 11.85 10.66
N LEU A 97 -9.73 11.86 9.32
CA LEU A 97 -8.86 11.05 8.50
C LEU A 97 -7.51 11.76 8.35
N ASN A 98 -6.54 11.35 9.13
CA ASN A 98 -5.17 11.82 9.05
C ASN A 98 -4.19 10.63 9.06
N PHE A 99 -2.93 10.93 8.88
CA PHE A 99 -1.89 9.91 8.76
C PHE A 99 -1.76 9.04 10.02
N ASP A 100 -1.85 9.65 11.20
CA ASP A 100 -1.80 8.93 12.48
C ASP A 100 -2.97 7.97 12.64
N SER A 101 -4.17 8.41 12.31
CA SER A 101 -5.36 7.57 12.40
C SER A 101 -5.32 6.36 11.46
N LEU A 102 -4.71 6.52 10.26
CA LEU A 102 -4.48 5.40 9.33
C LEU A 102 -3.49 4.39 9.91
N VAL A 103 -2.35 4.87 10.40
CA VAL A 103 -1.31 4.02 11.00
C VAL A 103 -1.83 3.29 12.24
N ASP A 104 -2.53 4.01 13.13
CA ASP A 104 -3.12 3.43 14.33
C ASP A 104 -4.15 2.35 13.98
N THR A 105 -4.95 2.58 12.93
CA THR A 105 -5.93 1.58 12.46
C THR A 105 -5.25 0.33 11.90
N VAL A 106 -4.19 0.49 11.08
CA VAL A 106 -3.43 -0.67 10.59
C VAL A 106 -2.83 -1.44 11.76
N TYR A 107 -2.23 -0.74 12.71
CA TYR A 107 -1.67 -1.35 13.93
C TYR A 107 -2.73 -2.13 14.73
N GLU A 108 -3.90 -1.53 14.97
CA GLU A 108 -5.02 -2.15 15.68
C GLU A 108 -5.55 -3.40 14.94
N ILE A 109 -5.57 -3.40 13.58
CA ILE A 109 -5.93 -4.57 12.78
C ILE A 109 -4.90 -5.69 12.96
N LEU A 110 -3.60 -5.37 12.94
CA LEU A 110 -2.53 -6.35 13.18
C LEU A 110 -2.64 -6.98 14.56
N GLU A 111 -2.88 -6.18 15.60
CA GLU A 111 -3.10 -6.69 16.97
C GLU A 111 -4.36 -7.57 17.03
N GLY A 112 -5.47 -7.12 16.44
CA GLY A 112 -6.74 -7.86 16.44
C GLY A 112 -6.69 -9.20 15.69
N LEU A 113 -5.81 -9.31 14.68
CA LEU A 113 -5.54 -10.55 13.95
C LEU A 113 -4.43 -11.40 14.59
N GLU A 114 -3.87 -10.96 15.73
CA GLU A 114 -2.77 -11.64 16.45
C GLU A 114 -1.51 -11.81 15.57
N ILE A 115 -1.24 -10.84 14.68
CA ILE A 115 -0.02 -10.83 13.86
C ILE A 115 1.10 -10.24 14.69
N SER A 116 1.98 -11.10 15.20
CA SER A 116 3.07 -10.71 16.12
C SER A 116 4.30 -10.17 15.39
N ASP A 117 4.58 -10.69 14.21
CA ASP A 117 5.64 -10.18 13.33
C ASP A 117 5.24 -10.32 11.85
N TYR A 118 5.81 -9.46 11.00
CA TYR A 118 5.41 -9.36 9.60
C TYR A 118 6.51 -8.79 8.71
N ILE A 119 6.37 -9.00 7.41
CA ILE A 119 7.12 -8.29 6.37
C ILE A 119 6.19 -7.22 5.80
N LEU A 120 6.66 -5.97 5.67
CA LEU A 120 5.93 -4.92 4.96
C LEU A 120 6.29 -4.95 3.47
N CYS A 121 5.27 -4.89 2.60
CA CYS A 121 5.42 -4.63 1.18
C CYS A 121 4.53 -3.43 0.82
N VAL A 122 5.14 -2.33 0.43
CA VAL A 122 4.44 -1.06 0.31
C VAL A 122 4.68 -0.41 -1.04
N HIS A 123 3.67 0.29 -1.55
CA HIS A 123 3.76 1.02 -2.80
C HIS A 123 3.53 2.52 -2.57
N SER A 124 4.35 3.36 -3.19
CA SER A 124 4.13 4.81 -3.25
C SER A 124 3.88 5.42 -1.85
N LEU A 125 2.75 6.11 -1.63
CA LEU A 125 2.36 6.73 -0.36
C LEU A 125 2.30 5.73 0.82
N GLY A 126 2.06 4.44 0.55
CA GLY A 126 2.14 3.39 1.54
C GLY A 126 3.51 3.30 2.24
N GLY A 127 4.58 3.79 1.59
CA GLY A 127 5.90 3.89 2.18
C GLY A 127 5.95 4.81 3.40
N VAL A 128 5.28 5.95 3.36
CA VAL A 128 5.22 6.89 4.48
C VAL A 128 4.47 6.27 5.66
N LEU A 129 3.35 5.55 5.38
CA LEU A 129 2.64 4.76 6.40
C LEU A 129 3.54 3.71 7.03
N ALA A 130 4.36 3.03 6.21
CA ALA A 130 5.27 2.00 6.68
C ALA A 130 6.30 2.54 7.66
N LEU A 131 6.95 3.67 7.36
CA LEU A 131 7.92 4.31 8.27
C LEU A 131 7.31 4.57 9.64
N LYS A 132 6.09 5.09 9.67
CA LYS A 132 5.39 5.38 10.92
C LYS A 132 4.89 4.11 11.63
N LEU A 133 4.42 3.10 10.88
CA LEU A 133 3.99 1.81 11.43
C LEU A 133 5.16 1.06 12.08
N MET A 134 6.37 1.15 11.51
CA MET A 134 7.56 0.51 12.07
C MET A 134 7.99 1.06 13.44
N SER A 135 7.51 2.24 13.84
CA SER A 135 7.70 2.78 15.20
C SER A 135 6.76 2.17 16.25
N LYS A 136 5.74 1.39 15.83
CA LYS A 136 4.82 0.70 16.74
C LYS A 136 5.47 -0.56 17.34
N PRO A 137 4.97 -1.06 18.48
CA PRO A 137 5.59 -2.19 19.19
C PRO A 137 5.42 -3.57 18.52
N ILE A 138 4.90 -3.66 17.30
CA ILE A 138 4.88 -4.89 16.51
C ILE A 138 6.16 -5.00 15.68
N LYS A 139 6.74 -6.19 15.63
CA LYS A 139 8.02 -6.43 14.97
C LYS A 139 7.87 -6.53 13.46
N CYS A 140 8.30 -5.50 12.75
CA CYS A 140 8.57 -5.58 11.32
C CYS A 140 9.90 -6.31 11.07
N GLN A 141 9.87 -7.38 10.27
CA GLN A 141 11.08 -8.18 9.95
C GLN A 141 11.87 -7.58 8.80
N ALA A 142 11.18 -7.02 7.81
CA ALA A 142 11.78 -6.37 6.64
C ALA A 142 10.79 -5.40 6.00
N LEU A 143 11.30 -4.39 5.31
CA LEU A 143 10.54 -3.49 4.46
C LEU A 143 10.90 -3.72 2.99
N ILE A 144 9.89 -3.97 2.15
CA ILE A 144 9.98 -3.97 0.69
C ILE A 144 9.17 -2.78 0.21
N ALA A 145 9.86 -1.78 -0.31
CA ALA A 145 9.27 -0.51 -0.71
C ALA A 145 9.37 -0.33 -2.23
N LEU A 146 8.22 -0.19 -2.88
CA LEU A 146 8.07 -0.10 -4.31
C LEU A 146 7.78 1.35 -4.68
N GLU A 147 8.78 2.04 -5.19
CA GLU A 147 8.71 3.48 -5.45
C GLU A 147 8.08 4.29 -4.30
N PRO A 148 8.53 4.09 -3.03
CA PRO A 148 7.92 4.77 -1.90
C PRO A 148 8.00 6.28 -2.06
N THR A 149 6.97 6.99 -1.60
CA THR A 149 6.94 8.45 -1.63
C THR A 149 7.96 9.01 -0.65
N THR A 150 8.92 9.78 -1.16
CA THR A 150 9.91 10.49 -0.34
C THR A 150 9.41 11.89 0.04
N LYS A 151 10.01 12.50 1.06
CA LYS A 151 9.76 13.90 1.41
C LYS A 151 9.98 14.81 0.20
N ASN A 152 11.06 14.56 -0.55
CA ASN A 152 11.41 15.38 -1.71
C ASN A 152 10.30 15.36 -2.76
N ILE A 153 9.77 14.17 -3.13
CA ILE A 153 8.72 14.09 -4.14
C ILE A 153 7.38 14.58 -3.62
N MET A 154 7.09 14.36 -2.34
CA MET A 154 5.83 14.79 -1.74
C MET A 154 5.63 16.31 -1.79
N PHE A 155 6.73 17.06 -1.64
CA PHE A 155 6.72 18.53 -1.64
C PHE A 155 7.43 19.14 -2.84
N ALA A 156 7.63 18.34 -3.92
CA ALA A 156 8.25 18.80 -5.15
C ALA A 156 7.40 19.86 -5.85
N ASP A 157 8.07 20.85 -6.40
CA ASP A 157 7.45 21.79 -7.34
C ASP A 157 7.44 21.16 -8.75
N PHE A 158 6.37 20.47 -9.08
CA PHE A 158 6.21 19.79 -10.36
C PHE A 158 6.22 20.73 -11.57
N SER A 159 6.03 22.05 -11.36
CA SER A 159 6.19 23.03 -12.45
C SER A 159 7.62 23.11 -12.96
N LYS A 160 8.60 22.65 -12.15
CA LYS A 160 10.04 22.63 -12.50
C LYS A 160 10.52 21.30 -13.06
N ASN A 161 9.61 20.38 -13.37
CA ASN A 161 9.93 19.03 -13.84
C ASN A 161 11.06 18.36 -13.02
N PRO A 162 10.75 17.82 -11.82
CA PRO A 162 11.77 17.25 -10.92
C PRO A 162 12.47 16.02 -11.51
N TYR A 163 11.92 15.43 -12.57
CA TYR A 163 12.48 14.26 -13.27
C TYR A 163 12.53 14.47 -14.78
N PRO A 164 13.55 15.21 -15.29
CA PRO A 164 13.73 15.41 -16.74
C PRO A 164 13.83 14.09 -17.52
N GLU A 165 14.34 13.03 -16.89
CA GLU A 165 14.47 11.69 -17.48
C GLU A 165 13.13 11.03 -17.80
N MET A 166 12.03 11.53 -17.23
CA MET A 166 10.66 11.07 -17.51
C MET A 166 9.99 11.79 -18.68
N GLU A 167 10.65 12.74 -19.33
CA GLU A 167 10.00 13.60 -20.34
C GLU A 167 9.33 12.79 -21.46
N ASP A 168 9.98 11.72 -21.94
CA ASP A 168 9.40 10.83 -22.95
C ASP A 168 8.19 10.05 -22.44
N GLN A 169 8.24 9.58 -21.19
CA GLN A 169 7.12 8.87 -20.56
C GLN A 169 5.95 9.84 -20.32
N MET A 170 6.22 11.03 -19.82
CA MET A 170 5.20 12.06 -19.62
C MET A 170 4.53 12.46 -20.93
N ARG A 171 5.31 12.65 -21.99
CA ARG A 171 4.76 12.91 -23.33
C ARG A 171 3.87 11.76 -23.82
N MET A 172 4.26 10.51 -23.64
CA MET A 172 3.44 9.35 -23.99
C MET A 172 2.13 9.33 -23.21
N ILE A 173 2.18 9.65 -21.90
CA ILE A 173 0.99 9.75 -21.05
C ILE A 173 0.06 10.88 -21.54
N GLU A 174 0.63 12.03 -21.92
CA GLU A 174 -0.14 13.16 -22.44
C GLU A 174 -0.79 12.83 -23.80
N GLU A 175 -0.06 12.15 -24.70
CA GLU A 175 -0.54 11.78 -26.04
C GLU A 175 -1.68 10.76 -26.01
N CYS A 176 -1.59 9.71 -25.19
CA CYS A 176 -2.64 8.69 -25.10
C CYS A 176 -3.71 8.97 -24.03
N GLY A 177 -3.44 9.90 -23.13
CA GLY A 177 -4.23 10.19 -21.94
C GLY A 177 -3.90 9.27 -20.75
N PRO A 178 -3.94 9.81 -19.51
CA PRO A 178 -3.56 9.07 -18.30
C PRO A 178 -4.37 7.78 -18.10
N GLU A 179 -5.67 7.81 -18.41
CA GLU A 179 -6.55 6.66 -18.30
C GLU A 179 -6.17 5.54 -19.26
N ASN A 180 -5.94 5.87 -20.54
CA ASN A 180 -5.53 4.88 -21.54
C ASN A 180 -4.13 4.31 -21.25
N TYR A 181 -3.21 5.14 -20.79
CA TYR A 181 -1.90 4.69 -20.34
C TYR A 181 -2.04 3.66 -19.20
N PHE A 182 -2.79 3.99 -18.17
CA PHE A 182 -3.02 3.10 -17.05
C PHE A 182 -3.74 1.80 -17.47
N LYS A 183 -4.74 1.91 -18.36
CA LYS A 183 -5.44 0.76 -18.92
C LYS A 183 -4.52 -0.17 -19.70
N GLY A 184 -3.58 0.37 -20.44
CA GLY A 184 -2.53 -0.42 -21.10
C GLY A 184 -1.68 -1.21 -20.12
N LEU A 185 -1.33 -0.63 -18.96
CA LEU A 185 -0.57 -1.31 -17.92
C LEU A 185 -1.37 -2.43 -17.25
N THR A 186 -2.64 -2.19 -16.92
CA THR A 186 -3.48 -3.22 -16.28
C THR A 186 -3.73 -4.39 -17.23
N GLN A 187 -4.04 -4.14 -18.50
CA GLN A 187 -4.22 -5.17 -19.54
C GLN A 187 -2.96 -5.99 -19.82
N ALA A 188 -1.78 -5.38 -19.69
CA ALA A 188 -0.50 -6.08 -19.84
C ALA A 188 -0.15 -6.95 -18.62
N THR A 189 -0.76 -6.68 -17.46
CA THR A 189 -0.43 -7.30 -16.16
C THR A 189 -1.40 -8.39 -15.77
N PHE A 190 -2.70 -8.14 -15.94
CA PHE A 190 -3.77 -8.99 -15.41
C PHE A 190 -4.48 -9.77 -16.53
N ASP A 191 -5.08 -10.89 -16.15
CA ASP A 191 -6.03 -11.57 -17.03
C ASP A 191 -7.28 -10.69 -17.27
N PRO A 192 -8.06 -10.93 -18.34
CA PRO A 192 -9.17 -10.07 -18.71
C PRO A 192 -10.26 -9.93 -17.65
N GLU A 193 -10.47 -10.95 -16.78
CA GLU A 193 -11.48 -10.91 -15.74
C GLU A 193 -11.02 -10.03 -14.58
N THR A 194 -9.76 -10.19 -14.16
CA THR A 194 -9.15 -9.36 -13.12
C THR A 194 -9.01 -7.90 -13.56
N ASP A 195 -8.56 -7.64 -14.80
CA ASP A 195 -8.50 -6.28 -15.36
C ASP A 195 -9.88 -5.59 -15.33
N ARG A 196 -10.91 -6.28 -15.82
CA ARG A 196 -12.29 -5.76 -15.80
C ARG A 196 -12.76 -5.47 -14.37
N LEU A 197 -12.50 -6.37 -13.42
CA LEU A 197 -12.88 -6.19 -12.01
C LEU A 197 -12.21 -4.97 -11.39
N ILE A 198 -10.92 -4.74 -11.65
CA ILE A 198 -10.19 -3.56 -11.17
C ILE A 198 -10.88 -2.29 -11.65
N TRP A 199 -11.19 -2.22 -12.95
CA TRP A 199 -11.82 -1.06 -13.55
C TRP A 199 -13.23 -0.81 -13.02
N GLU A 200 -14.07 -1.84 -12.91
CA GLU A 200 -15.41 -1.73 -12.33
C GLU A 200 -15.39 -1.18 -10.90
N LEU A 201 -14.44 -1.66 -10.08
CA LEU A 201 -14.29 -1.19 -8.69
C LEU A 201 -13.78 0.25 -8.61
N MET A 202 -12.81 0.60 -9.44
CA MET A 202 -12.28 1.97 -9.47
C MET A 202 -13.32 2.98 -9.95
N GLU A 203 -14.07 2.65 -11.01
CA GLU A 203 -15.12 3.50 -11.55
C GLU A 203 -16.26 3.69 -10.53
N ALA A 204 -16.75 2.60 -9.95
CA ALA A 204 -17.79 2.66 -8.93
C ALA A 204 -17.36 3.51 -7.73
N ARG A 205 -16.10 3.36 -7.28
CA ARG A 205 -15.54 4.13 -6.17
C ARG A 205 -15.36 5.61 -6.55
N GLY A 206 -14.86 5.89 -7.73
CA GLY A 206 -14.70 7.26 -8.24
C GLY A 206 -16.03 8.02 -8.30
N LEU A 207 -17.07 7.40 -8.84
CA LEU A 207 -18.43 7.98 -8.90
C LEU A 207 -19.03 8.22 -7.51
N GLU A 208 -18.76 7.33 -6.57
CA GLU A 208 -19.24 7.47 -5.19
C GLU A 208 -18.51 8.59 -4.45
N LEU A 209 -17.19 8.70 -4.59
CA LEU A 209 -16.37 9.76 -4.02
C LEU A 209 -16.80 11.14 -4.54
N GLU A 210 -16.98 11.28 -5.85
CA GLU A 210 -17.40 12.55 -6.45
C GLU A 210 -18.73 13.05 -5.87
N LYS A 211 -19.65 12.12 -5.53
CA LYS A 211 -20.95 12.47 -4.93
C LYS A 211 -20.86 12.82 -3.45
N GLN A 212 -20.04 12.08 -2.68
CA GLN A 212 -20.05 12.16 -1.22
C GLN A 212 -18.93 13.04 -0.66
N VAL A 213 -17.76 13.03 -1.28
CA VAL A 213 -16.56 13.74 -0.81
C VAL A 213 -15.80 14.33 -2.00
N PRO A 214 -16.39 15.28 -2.74
CA PRO A 214 -15.73 15.86 -3.91
C PRO A 214 -14.38 16.48 -3.53
N GLY A 215 -13.38 16.25 -4.39
CA GLY A 215 -12.01 16.76 -4.16
C GLY A 215 -11.22 16.01 -3.08
N PHE A 216 -11.64 14.79 -2.69
CA PHE A 216 -10.90 13.97 -1.74
C PHE A 216 -9.46 13.68 -2.23
N GLN A 217 -8.49 13.89 -1.35
CA GLN A 217 -7.08 13.51 -1.55
C GLN A 217 -6.53 12.89 -0.27
N ILE A 218 -6.11 11.64 -0.33
CA ILE A 218 -5.55 10.92 0.84
C ILE A 218 -4.23 11.57 1.32
N SER A 219 -3.49 12.19 0.41
CA SER A 219 -2.23 12.90 0.69
C SER A 219 -2.40 14.30 1.31
N GLY A 220 -3.62 14.85 1.31
CA GLY A 220 -3.87 16.24 1.66
C GLY A 220 -3.57 16.65 3.11
N ASN A 221 -3.29 15.68 3.98
CA ASN A 221 -3.07 15.91 5.41
C ASN A 221 -1.65 15.53 5.89
N ILE A 222 -0.70 15.30 4.96
CA ILE A 222 0.69 14.99 5.29
C ILE A 222 1.50 16.28 5.23
N THR A 223 2.20 16.58 6.32
CA THR A 223 3.06 17.76 6.44
C THR A 223 4.54 17.41 6.32
N ALA A 224 5.40 18.42 6.11
CA ALA A 224 6.84 18.21 6.11
C ALA A 224 7.35 17.77 7.48
N GLU A 225 6.74 18.25 8.56
CA GLU A 225 7.04 17.89 9.94
C GLU A 225 6.71 16.40 10.20
N ASP A 226 5.69 15.86 9.56
CA ASP A 226 5.39 14.43 9.65
C ASP A 226 6.58 13.60 9.16
N PHE A 227 7.19 13.97 8.03
CA PHE A 227 8.39 13.30 7.52
C PHE A 227 9.60 13.49 8.44
N ASP A 228 9.82 14.68 9.01
CA ASP A 228 10.94 14.94 9.89
C ASP A 228 10.86 14.12 11.20
N SER A 229 9.67 13.71 11.58
CA SER A 229 9.43 12.83 12.73
C SER A 229 9.64 11.35 12.44
N LEU A 230 9.76 10.95 11.15
CA LEU A 230 9.93 9.56 10.76
C LEU A 230 11.38 9.12 10.96
N SER A 231 11.55 7.97 11.57
CA SER A 231 12.85 7.32 11.70
C SER A 231 12.75 5.86 11.28
N LEU A 232 13.73 5.42 10.50
CA LEU A 232 13.89 4.01 10.23
C LEU A 232 14.30 3.28 11.51
N ALA A 233 13.72 2.09 11.73
CA ALA A 233 14.27 1.16 12.69
C ALA A 233 15.63 0.66 12.17
N ASP A 234 16.72 1.02 12.80
CA ASP A 234 18.10 0.79 12.35
C ASP A 234 18.48 -0.68 12.10
N ASN A 235 17.61 -1.63 12.41
CA ASN A 235 17.95 -3.04 12.49
C ASN A 235 17.26 -3.96 11.47
N ILE A 236 16.40 -3.46 10.60
CA ILE A 236 15.67 -4.30 9.63
C ILE A 236 16.23 -4.15 8.21
N PRO A 237 16.25 -5.22 7.41
CA PRO A 237 16.54 -5.13 5.98
C PRO A 237 15.50 -4.28 5.26
N ILE A 238 15.96 -3.39 4.37
CA ILE A 238 15.11 -2.55 3.54
C ILE A 238 15.49 -2.80 2.08
N PHE A 239 14.50 -3.11 1.26
CA PHE A 239 14.64 -3.31 -0.17
C PHE A 239 13.79 -2.26 -0.89
N ILE A 240 14.45 -1.32 -1.56
CA ILE A 240 13.76 -0.29 -2.34
C ILE A 240 13.84 -0.68 -3.81
N PHE A 241 12.71 -0.90 -4.42
CA PHE A 241 12.57 -1.04 -5.86
C PHE A 241 12.24 0.32 -6.45
N CYS A 242 13.02 0.75 -7.43
CA CYS A 242 12.78 2.03 -8.09
C CYS A 242 13.26 2.02 -9.55
N GLN A 243 12.71 2.92 -10.33
CA GLN A 243 13.22 3.23 -11.66
C GLN A 243 14.60 3.90 -11.55
N ALA A 244 15.46 3.69 -12.55
CA ALA A 244 16.86 4.09 -12.50
C ALA A 244 17.09 5.59 -12.24
N TYR A 245 16.23 6.46 -12.79
CA TYR A 245 16.35 7.92 -12.61
C TYR A 245 16.10 8.38 -11.15
N ARG A 246 15.44 7.55 -10.32
CA ARG A 246 15.16 7.84 -8.90
C ARG A 246 16.25 7.33 -7.96
N GLU A 247 17.32 6.71 -8.44
CA GLU A 247 18.36 6.13 -7.60
C GLU A 247 18.92 7.15 -6.59
N LYS A 248 19.29 8.33 -7.07
CA LYS A 248 19.87 9.38 -6.22
C LYS A 248 18.87 9.85 -5.16
N GLU A 249 17.59 10.03 -5.54
CA GLU A 249 16.54 10.43 -4.60
C GLU A 249 16.47 9.48 -3.40
N TYR A 250 16.45 8.17 -3.65
CA TYR A 250 16.35 7.19 -2.57
C TYR A 250 17.60 7.09 -1.71
N ARG A 251 18.78 7.29 -2.30
CA ARG A 251 20.04 7.34 -1.51
C ARG A 251 20.09 8.52 -0.55
N ASP A 252 19.41 9.61 -0.88
CA ASP A 252 19.36 10.84 -0.09
C ASP A 252 18.07 10.93 0.77
N SER A 253 17.25 9.88 0.81
CA SER A 253 15.92 9.89 1.45
C SER A 253 15.92 9.31 2.86
N GLU A 254 14.80 9.51 3.56
CA GLU A 254 14.46 8.94 4.87
C GLU A 254 14.38 7.41 4.88
N TYR A 255 14.37 6.76 3.71
CA TYR A 255 14.41 5.29 3.56
C TYR A 255 15.82 4.73 3.54
N TRP A 256 16.85 5.58 3.54
CA TRP A 256 18.22 5.11 3.41
C TRP A 256 18.86 4.76 4.76
N SER A 257 19.41 3.57 4.86
CA SER A 257 20.17 3.09 6.02
C SER A 257 21.32 2.20 5.56
N THR A 258 22.17 1.77 6.49
CA THR A 258 23.26 0.80 6.20
C THR A 258 22.74 -0.57 5.76
N LYS A 259 21.46 -0.87 5.98
CA LYS A 259 20.81 -2.14 5.59
C LYS A 259 19.90 -1.99 4.37
N THR A 260 19.87 -0.83 3.76
CA THR A 260 19.06 -0.58 2.57
C THR A 260 19.76 -1.13 1.33
N LYS A 261 19.03 -1.93 0.55
CA LYS A 261 19.41 -2.38 -0.79
C LYS A 261 18.49 -1.74 -1.80
N LEU A 262 19.10 -1.03 -2.74
CA LEU A 262 18.39 -0.44 -3.87
C LEU A 262 18.40 -1.41 -5.05
N ILE A 263 17.24 -1.63 -5.66
CA ILE A 263 17.02 -2.53 -6.78
C ILE A 263 16.42 -1.73 -7.91
N LEU A 264 17.24 -1.50 -8.93
CA LEU A 264 16.81 -0.74 -10.10
C LEU A 264 16.04 -1.66 -11.05
N GLY A 265 14.89 -1.21 -11.53
CA GLY A 265 14.05 -1.97 -12.45
C GLY A 265 12.77 -1.26 -12.82
N GLY A 266 12.06 -1.89 -13.76
CA GLY A 266 10.79 -1.38 -14.27
C GLY A 266 10.93 -0.11 -15.11
N ASN A 267 9.83 0.25 -15.75
CA ASN A 267 9.70 1.42 -16.61
C ASN A 267 8.39 2.21 -16.32
N HIS A 268 7.73 1.91 -15.22
CA HIS A 268 6.53 2.59 -14.77
C HIS A 268 6.41 2.52 -13.24
N HIS A 269 5.54 3.31 -12.65
CA HIS A 269 5.40 3.46 -11.19
C HIS A 269 4.91 2.19 -10.46
N TYR A 270 4.26 1.25 -11.16
CA TYR A 270 3.68 0.03 -10.55
C TYR A 270 4.66 -1.14 -10.59
N LEU A 271 5.76 -1.06 -9.82
CA LEU A 271 6.82 -2.10 -9.82
C LEU A 271 6.35 -3.43 -9.25
N GLN A 272 5.30 -3.46 -8.44
CA GLN A 272 4.63 -4.68 -7.99
C GLN A 272 4.09 -5.51 -9.15
N TRP A 273 3.88 -4.90 -10.31
CA TRP A 273 3.43 -5.59 -11.53
C TRP A 273 4.59 -6.10 -12.35
N SER A 274 5.53 -5.21 -12.71
CA SER A 274 6.66 -5.56 -13.58
C SER A 274 7.78 -6.36 -12.90
N GLU A 275 8.00 -6.18 -11.60
CA GLU A 275 9.09 -6.81 -10.84
C GLU A 275 8.59 -7.88 -9.85
N SER A 276 7.35 -8.35 -10.00
CA SER A 276 6.67 -9.25 -9.04
C SER A 276 7.46 -10.53 -8.73
N GLU A 277 8.15 -11.13 -9.73
CA GLU A 277 8.97 -12.33 -9.52
C GLU A 277 10.20 -12.06 -8.65
N LYS A 278 10.88 -10.94 -8.92
CA LYS A 278 12.05 -10.52 -8.14
C LYS A 278 11.69 -10.19 -6.70
N ILE A 279 10.55 -9.50 -6.53
CA ILE A 279 9.99 -9.15 -5.22
C ILE A 279 9.64 -10.43 -4.44
N ALA A 280 8.90 -11.35 -5.06
CA ALA A 280 8.53 -12.62 -4.43
C ALA A 280 9.75 -13.48 -4.07
N THR A 281 10.81 -13.44 -4.88
CA THR A 281 12.08 -14.13 -4.58
C THR A 281 12.72 -13.57 -3.31
N ILE A 282 12.83 -12.25 -3.20
CA ILE A 282 13.38 -11.62 -1.97
C ILE A 282 12.54 -11.97 -0.75
N ILE A 283 11.19 -11.96 -0.88
CA ILE A 283 10.30 -12.33 0.23
C ILE A 283 10.53 -13.77 0.68
N ARG A 284 10.78 -14.70 -0.26
CA ARG A 284 11.08 -16.11 0.07
C ARG A 284 12.40 -16.27 0.82
N ASP A 285 13.39 -15.44 0.49
CA ASP A 285 14.76 -15.54 1.03
C ASP A 285 14.90 -14.87 2.41
N LEU A 286 13.92 -14.06 2.81
CA LEU A 286 13.84 -13.44 4.14
C LEU A 286 13.35 -14.42 5.20
#